data_d57dd76bfa9700bec80aea806ccba72a
#
_entry.id   d57dd76bfa9700bec80aea806ccba72a
#
_cell.length_a   1.000
_cell.length_b   1.000
_cell.length_c   1.000
_cell.angle_alpha   90.00
_cell.angle_beta   90.00
_cell.angle_gamma   90.00
#
_symmetry.space_group_name_H-M   'P 1'
#
loop_
_entity.id
_entity.type
_entity.pdbx_description
1 polymer ?
#
loop_
_entity_poly.entity_id
_entity_poly.type
_entity_poly.pdbx_seq_one_letter_code
_entity_poly.pdbx_strand_id
1 'polypeptide(L)'
;MDRKEWEKKKESFEVIDVRKLTGNFLPMVLKKAGTLSVGEGICVIQSFEPIPLYSALADLGFEHLTEKISDNEYRVYFYRTEHKESILPGGMDVPLKPTAMLNFKEIDNELANIIVPFWKLIWEREAPAIDQKTRYLLSLANGVGGGRYRQATRELVKGYAAGVTVAELDEIFSMFVWNQGVGTFASEIGPSPLFGAYIPSLTSLL
;
A
#
# COMPACT_ATOMS: atom_id res chain seq x y z
N MET A 1 -16.64 -16.71 9.88
CA MET A 1 -17.85 -15.93 9.53
C MET A 1 -18.02 -15.99 8.03
N ASP A 2 -19.15 -16.42 7.54
CA ASP A 2 -19.38 -16.58 6.09
C ASP A 2 -19.33 -15.20 5.41
N ARG A 3 -18.65 -15.08 4.26
CA ARG A 3 -18.50 -13.84 3.47
C ARG A 3 -19.84 -13.12 3.27
N LYS A 4 -20.91 -13.88 3.08
CA LYS A 4 -22.28 -13.35 2.93
C LYS A 4 -22.88 -12.69 4.19
N GLU A 5 -22.36 -12.97 5.37
CA GLU A 5 -22.90 -12.42 6.61
C GLU A 5 -22.44 -10.98 6.87
N TRP A 6 -21.19 -10.65 6.59
CA TRP A 6 -20.72 -9.29 6.73
C TRP A 6 -21.22 -8.36 5.61
N GLU A 7 -21.45 -8.89 4.42
CA GLU A 7 -22.03 -8.13 3.31
C GLU A 7 -23.42 -7.54 3.66
N LYS A 8 -24.18 -8.18 4.55
CA LYS A 8 -25.45 -7.66 5.08
C LYS A 8 -25.28 -6.46 6.00
N LYS A 9 -24.08 -6.27 6.55
CA LYS A 9 -23.75 -5.14 7.45
C LYS A 9 -23.16 -3.93 6.72
N LYS A 10 -22.88 -4.03 5.42
CA LYS A 10 -22.18 -2.99 4.65
C LYS A 10 -22.82 -1.61 4.72
N GLU A 11 -24.16 -1.55 4.85
CA GLU A 11 -24.91 -0.29 4.96
C GLU A 11 -24.65 0.46 6.28
N SER A 12 -24.09 -0.23 7.29
CA SER A 12 -23.71 0.39 8.57
C SER A 12 -22.27 0.88 8.61
N PHE A 13 -21.49 0.66 7.54
CA PHE A 13 -20.08 1.05 7.52
C PHE A 13 -19.94 2.56 7.41
N GLU A 14 -18.95 3.12 8.10
CA GLU A 14 -18.58 4.52 7.96
C GLU A 14 -18.15 4.80 6.52
N VAL A 15 -18.74 5.83 5.91
CA VAL A 15 -18.47 6.19 4.52
C VAL A 15 -17.38 7.25 4.45
N ILE A 16 -16.37 6.99 3.65
CA ILE A 16 -15.27 7.90 3.33
C ILE A 16 -15.32 8.23 1.84
N ASP A 17 -15.87 9.39 1.49
CA ASP A 17 -15.88 9.86 0.10
C ASP A 17 -14.58 10.61 -0.22
N VAL A 18 -13.70 9.97 -0.97
CA VAL A 18 -12.40 10.53 -1.33
C VAL A 18 -12.38 11.23 -2.69
N ARG A 19 -13.51 11.28 -3.41
CA ARG A 19 -13.60 11.90 -4.74
C ARG A 19 -13.31 13.40 -4.77
N LYS A 20 -13.53 14.08 -3.64
CA LYS A 20 -13.33 15.53 -3.49
C LYS A 20 -12.01 15.90 -2.82
N LEU A 21 -11.22 14.90 -2.44
CA LEU A 21 -9.95 15.14 -1.79
C LEU A 21 -8.89 15.49 -2.84
N THR A 22 -8.26 16.63 -2.65
CA THR A 22 -7.07 17.03 -3.41
C THR A 22 -5.85 16.39 -2.75
N GLY A 23 -5.23 15.43 -3.43
CA GLY A 23 -4.04 14.74 -2.93
C GLY A 23 -4.23 13.25 -2.65
N ASN A 24 -3.21 12.65 -2.06
CA ASN A 24 -3.21 11.22 -1.78
C ASN A 24 -4.09 10.89 -0.58
N PHE A 25 -5.21 10.21 -0.82
CA PHE A 25 -6.16 9.77 0.20
C PHE A 25 -5.73 8.46 0.90
N LEU A 26 -4.78 7.72 0.32
CA LEU A 26 -4.37 6.40 0.82
C LEU A 26 -3.92 6.44 2.29
N PRO A 27 -3.05 7.37 2.75
CA PRO A 27 -2.64 7.43 4.15
C PRO A 27 -3.82 7.65 5.10
N MET A 28 -4.80 8.44 4.70
CA MET A 28 -5.98 8.72 5.52
C MET A 28 -6.86 7.46 5.65
N VAL A 29 -7.12 6.77 4.54
CA VAL A 29 -7.90 5.52 4.55
C VAL A 29 -7.19 4.46 5.39
N LEU A 30 -5.88 4.31 5.21
CA LEU A 30 -5.07 3.36 5.95
C LEU A 30 -5.04 3.67 7.46
N LYS A 31 -4.89 4.96 7.83
CA LYS A 31 -4.98 5.41 9.23
C LYS A 31 -6.32 5.04 9.84
N LYS A 32 -7.41 5.31 9.12
CA LYS A 32 -8.76 4.96 9.57
C LYS A 32 -8.93 3.45 9.71
N ALA A 33 -8.53 2.67 8.70
CA ALA A 33 -8.57 1.21 8.75
C ALA A 33 -7.79 0.63 9.94
N GLY A 34 -6.64 1.24 10.28
CA GLY A 34 -5.83 0.84 11.44
C GLY A 34 -6.56 0.95 12.78
N THR A 35 -7.55 1.84 12.90
CA THR A 35 -8.34 2.02 14.14
C THR A 35 -9.52 1.06 14.28
N LEU A 36 -9.85 0.30 13.22
CA LEU A 36 -10.99 -0.60 13.23
C LEU A 36 -10.65 -1.94 13.91
N SER A 37 -11.59 -2.47 14.65
CA SER A 37 -11.51 -3.80 15.26
C SER A 37 -11.96 -4.88 14.26
N VAL A 38 -11.64 -6.16 14.56
CA VAL A 38 -12.20 -7.29 13.82
C VAL A 38 -13.74 -7.26 13.96
N GLY A 39 -14.43 -7.37 12.84
CA GLY A 39 -15.89 -7.25 12.80
C GLY A 39 -16.41 -5.87 12.41
N GLU A 40 -15.54 -4.88 12.25
CA GLU A 40 -15.87 -3.55 11.78
C GLU A 40 -15.45 -3.35 10.31
N GLY A 41 -16.01 -2.32 9.66
CA GLY A 41 -15.73 -2.03 8.26
C GLY A 41 -15.88 -0.57 7.91
N ILE A 42 -15.33 -0.20 6.74
CA ILE A 42 -15.48 1.12 6.11
C ILE A 42 -15.91 0.97 4.66
N CYS A 43 -16.62 1.98 4.16
CA CYS A 43 -16.95 2.12 2.74
C CYS A 43 -16.13 3.30 2.17
N VAL A 44 -15.32 3.04 1.17
CA VAL A 44 -14.58 4.07 0.43
C VAL A 44 -15.27 4.34 -0.89
N ILE A 45 -15.62 5.61 -1.15
CA ILE A 45 -16.20 6.04 -2.43
C ILE A 45 -15.13 6.72 -3.25
N GLN A 46 -14.94 6.22 -4.49
CA GLN A 46 -13.92 6.68 -5.43
C GLN A 46 -14.51 6.82 -6.84
N SER A 47 -13.90 7.68 -7.69
CA SER A 47 -14.29 7.85 -9.10
C SER A 47 -13.77 6.74 -10.02
N PHE A 48 -12.85 5.93 -9.55
CA PHE A 48 -12.28 4.78 -10.26
C PHE A 48 -12.11 3.60 -9.28
N GLU A 49 -11.88 2.42 -9.81
CA GLU A 49 -11.65 1.22 -8.99
C GLU A 49 -10.29 1.30 -8.28
N PRO A 50 -10.25 1.40 -6.94
CA PRO A 50 -9.00 1.67 -6.20
C PRO A 50 -8.23 0.37 -5.93
N ILE A 51 -7.76 -0.31 -6.97
CA ILE A 51 -7.04 -1.59 -6.90
C ILE A 51 -5.90 -1.57 -5.87
N PRO A 52 -5.10 -0.47 -5.73
CA PRO A 52 -4.04 -0.42 -4.73
C PRO A 52 -4.53 -0.54 -3.28
N LEU A 53 -5.76 -0.11 -2.98
CA LEU A 53 -6.35 -0.27 -1.65
C LEU A 53 -6.61 -1.73 -1.30
N TYR A 54 -6.90 -2.57 -2.30
CA TYR A 54 -7.23 -3.97 -2.06
C TYR A 54 -6.08 -4.72 -1.41
N SER A 55 -4.88 -4.61 -1.98
CA SER A 55 -3.69 -5.25 -1.41
C SER A 55 -3.28 -4.62 -0.09
N ALA A 56 -3.31 -3.28 0.01
CA ALA A 56 -2.92 -2.58 1.22
C ALA A 56 -3.82 -2.93 2.42
N LEU A 57 -5.14 -3.07 2.21
CA LEU A 57 -6.07 -3.43 3.28
C LEU A 57 -6.14 -4.95 3.51
N ALA A 58 -5.91 -5.79 2.50
CA ALA A 58 -5.77 -7.23 2.69
C ALA A 58 -4.58 -7.58 3.59
N ASP A 59 -3.47 -6.83 3.46
CA ASP A 59 -2.31 -6.96 4.35
C ASP A 59 -2.63 -6.57 5.82
N LEU A 60 -3.74 -5.86 6.06
CA LEU A 60 -4.27 -5.50 7.39
C LEU A 60 -5.35 -6.45 7.92
N GLY A 61 -5.68 -7.49 7.17
CA GLY A 61 -6.71 -8.44 7.52
C GLY A 61 -8.12 -8.02 7.11
N PHE A 62 -8.25 -7.19 6.07
CA PHE A 62 -9.53 -6.83 5.49
C PHE A 62 -9.86 -7.66 4.25
N GLU A 63 -11.09 -8.11 4.16
CA GLU A 63 -11.73 -8.50 2.90
C GLU A 63 -12.41 -7.29 2.28
N HIS A 64 -12.65 -7.32 0.97
CA HIS A 64 -13.35 -6.24 0.28
C HIS A 64 -14.45 -6.75 -0.65
N LEU A 65 -15.42 -5.88 -0.88
CA LEU A 65 -16.47 -6.00 -1.90
C LEU A 65 -16.53 -4.68 -2.66
N THR A 66 -16.42 -4.74 -3.98
CA THR A 66 -16.49 -3.56 -4.85
C THR A 66 -17.81 -3.54 -5.61
N GLU A 67 -18.49 -2.41 -5.59
CA GLU A 67 -19.70 -2.14 -6.36
C GLU A 67 -19.45 -0.94 -7.29
N LYS A 68 -19.59 -1.15 -8.60
CA LYS A 68 -19.60 -0.06 -9.56
C LYS A 68 -21.03 0.51 -9.65
N ILE A 69 -21.23 1.71 -9.15
CA ILE A 69 -22.54 2.39 -9.12
C ILE A 69 -22.75 3.19 -10.43
N SER A 70 -21.69 3.81 -10.94
CA SER A 70 -21.68 4.53 -12.21
C SER A 70 -20.29 4.55 -12.81
N ASP A 71 -20.11 5.21 -13.97
CA ASP A 71 -18.77 5.34 -14.56
C ASP A 71 -17.80 6.17 -13.70
N ASN A 72 -18.33 7.03 -12.82
CA ASN A 72 -17.57 7.89 -11.94
C ASN A 72 -17.82 7.60 -10.45
N GLU A 73 -18.35 6.42 -10.11
CA GLU A 73 -18.59 6.05 -8.72
C GLU A 73 -18.39 4.57 -8.50
N TYR A 74 -17.37 4.25 -7.73
CA TYR A 74 -17.10 2.94 -7.16
C TYR A 74 -17.26 3.03 -5.65
N ARG A 75 -17.97 2.07 -5.05
CA ARG A 75 -18.07 1.88 -3.61
C ARG A 75 -17.32 0.62 -3.24
N VAL A 76 -16.31 0.76 -2.42
CA VAL A 76 -15.53 -0.37 -1.93
C VAL A 76 -15.74 -0.49 -0.45
N TYR A 77 -16.35 -1.60 -0.08
CA TYR A 77 -16.59 -1.98 1.31
C TYR A 77 -15.43 -2.83 1.78
N PHE A 78 -14.76 -2.41 2.84
CA PHE A 78 -13.69 -3.15 3.48
C PHE A 78 -14.17 -3.59 4.86
N TYR A 79 -14.05 -4.88 5.16
CA TYR A 79 -14.45 -5.48 6.42
C TYR A 79 -13.28 -6.22 7.03
N ARG A 80 -12.98 -5.94 8.29
CA ARG A 80 -11.86 -6.57 8.98
C ARG A 80 -12.25 -7.95 9.48
N THR A 81 -11.72 -9.00 8.85
CA THR A 81 -12.01 -10.41 9.20
C THR A 81 -11.04 -10.98 10.22
N GLU A 82 -9.82 -10.45 10.24
CA GLU A 82 -8.77 -10.87 11.15
C GLU A 82 -7.90 -9.68 11.59
N HIS A 83 -7.30 -9.78 12.74
CA HIS A 83 -6.29 -8.83 13.18
C HIS A 83 -4.92 -9.31 12.67
N LYS A 84 -4.54 -8.86 11.49
CA LYS A 84 -3.12 -8.88 11.13
C LYS A 84 -2.47 -7.71 11.83
N GLU A 85 -1.37 -7.94 12.52
CA GLU A 85 -0.62 -6.85 13.14
C GLU A 85 -0.37 -5.78 12.10
N SER A 86 -1.01 -4.65 12.30
CA SER A 86 -1.01 -3.55 11.36
C SER A 86 0.37 -2.96 11.29
N ILE A 87 0.84 -2.95 10.11
CA ILE A 87 2.08 -2.40 9.67
C ILE A 87 1.87 -1.00 9.11
N LEU A 88 0.87 -0.27 9.57
CA LEU A 88 0.51 1.03 9.03
C LEU A 88 0.75 2.19 9.99
N PRO A 89 1.17 3.31 9.39
CA PRO A 89 1.55 4.53 10.09
C PRO A 89 0.35 5.31 10.62
N GLY A 90 0.16 5.31 11.90
CA GLY A 90 -0.87 6.09 12.56
C GLY A 90 -0.74 6.05 14.07
N GLY A 91 0.17 5.32 14.54
CA GLY A 91 0.50 5.06 15.93
C GLY A 91 1.71 4.15 15.99
N MET A 92 2.68 4.45 15.12
CA MET A 92 3.64 3.50 14.64
C MET A 92 4.99 3.61 15.21
N ASP A 93 5.36 2.50 15.80
CA ASP A 93 6.74 2.12 16.06
C ASP A 93 7.10 0.74 15.46
N VAL A 94 6.39 0.29 14.42
CA VAL A 94 6.70 -1.04 13.86
C VAL A 94 7.07 -0.93 12.39
N PRO A 95 8.37 -1.12 12.07
CA PRO A 95 8.80 -1.33 10.70
C PRO A 95 8.06 -2.52 10.11
N LEU A 96 7.60 -2.36 8.88
CA LEU A 96 6.91 -3.37 8.09
C LEU A 96 7.79 -4.59 7.88
N LYS A 97 7.73 -5.56 8.79
CA LYS A 97 8.35 -6.86 8.53
C LYS A 97 7.66 -7.46 7.32
N PRO A 98 8.38 -7.76 6.24
CA PRO A 98 7.78 -8.45 5.12
C PRO A 98 7.15 -9.75 5.61
N THR A 99 5.87 -9.99 5.32
CA THR A 99 5.18 -11.25 5.70
C THR A 99 5.96 -12.48 5.22
N ALA A 100 6.67 -12.35 4.09
CA ALA A 100 7.59 -13.37 3.61
C ALA A 100 8.68 -13.76 4.62
N MET A 101 9.09 -12.85 5.51
CA MET A 101 10.10 -13.18 6.52
C MET A 101 9.54 -14.07 7.63
N LEU A 102 8.25 -14.01 7.90
CA LEU A 102 7.59 -14.95 8.81
C LEU A 102 7.57 -16.36 8.21
N ASN A 103 7.45 -16.45 6.89
CA ASN A 103 7.44 -17.72 6.17
C ASN A 103 8.80 -18.43 6.16
N PHE A 104 9.91 -17.75 6.46
CA PHE A 104 11.22 -18.41 6.57
C PHE A 104 11.25 -19.45 7.69
N LYS A 105 10.48 -19.26 8.76
CA LYS A 105 10.36 -20.26 9.83
C LYS A 105 9.71 -21.54 9.37
N GLU A 106 8.78 -21.45 8.42
CA GLU A 106 8.10 -22.61 7.82
C GLU A 106 9.01 -23.39 6.86
N ILE A 107 10.02 -22.69 6.30
CA ILE A 107 11.01 -23.29 5.40
C ILE A 107 12.18 -23.85 6.18
N ASP A 108 12.80 -23.03 7.04
CA ASP A 108 13.97 -23.36 7.82
C ASP A 108 14.15 -22.39 9.00
N ASN A 109 14.18 -22.94 10.23
CA ASN A 109 14.38 -22.14 11.44
C ASN A 109 15.78 -21.50 11.53
N GLU A 110 16.82 -22.18 11.05
CA GLU A 110 18.19 -21.66 11.08
C GLU A 110 18.30 -20.48 10.11
N LEU A 111 17.70 -20.59 8.92
CA LEU A 111 17.62 -19.50 7.96
C LEU A 111 16.88 -18.29 8.54
N ALA A 112 15.77 -18.52 9.23
CA ALA A 112 15.00 -17.44 9.88
C ALA A 112 15.84 -16.71 10.95
N ASN A 113 16.63 -17.46 11.72
CA ASN A 113 17.52 -16.90 12.75
C ASN A 113 18.67 -16.05 12.18
N ILE A 114 19.00 -16.21 10.90
CA ILE A 114 19.98 -15.39 10.19
C ILE A 114 19.30 -14.18 9.54
N ILE A 115 18.23 -14.43 8.81
CA ILE A 115 17.58 -13.41 7.96
C ILE A 115 16.87 -12.35 8.79
N VAL A 116 16.21 -12.72 9.88
CA VAL A 116 15.48 -11.73 10.72
C VAL A 116 16.44 -10.75 11.41
N PRO A 117 17.54 -11.15 12.05
CA PRO A 117 18.54 -10.22 12.56
C PRO A 117 19.20 -9.36 11.47
N PHE A 118 19.49 -9.95 10.30
CA PHE A 118 20.03 -9.21 9.17
C PHE A 118 19.07 -8.11 8.70
N TRP A 119 17.76 -8.43 8.55
CA TRP A 119 16.74 -7.45 8.22
C TRP A 119 16.69 -6.32 9.25
N LYS A 120 16.72 -6.64 10.55
CA LYS A 120 16.74 -5.64 11.62
C LYS A 120 17.97 -4.74 11.54
N LEU A 121 19.14 -5.31 11.28
CA LEU A 121 20.37 -4.55 11.11
C LEU A 121 20.26 -3.50 9.99
N ILE A 122 19.53 -3.79 8.93
CA ILE A 122 19.33 -2.89 7.79
C ILE A 122 18.23 -1.86 8.08
N TRP A 123 17.06 -2.29 8.58
CA TRP A 123 15.87 -1.47 8.65
C TRP A 123 15.58 -0.83 10.00
N GLU A 124 16.07 -1.43 11.09
CA GLU A 124 15.86 -0.99 12.49
C GLU A 124 17.15 -0.44 13.14
N ARG A 125 18.00 0.21 12.37
CA ARG A 125 19.25 0.80 12.86
C ARG A 125 18.95 1.94 13.84
N GLU A 126 19.57 1.95 15.02
CA GLU A 126 19.37 2.99 16.06
C GLU A 126 19.79 4.38 15.60
N ALA A 127 20.87 4.48 14.81
CA ALA A 127 21.37 5.75 14.26
C ALA A 127 21.60 5.62 12.75
N PRO A 128 20.53 5.68 11.93
CA PRO A 128 20.67 5.58 10.48
C PRO A 128 21.23 6.87 9.90
N ALA A 129 22.23 6.75 9.00
CA ALA A 129 22.73 7.88 8.24
C ALA A 129 21.76 8.36 7.14
N ILE A 130 20.82 7.50 6.74
CA ILE A 130 19.80 7.79 5.73
C ILE A 130 18.44 7.67 6.43
N ASP A 131 17.60 8.70 6.31
CA ASP A 131 16.27 8.72 6.90
C ASP A 131 15.33 7.67 6.29
N GLN A 132 14.26 7.35 6.99
CA GLN A 132 13.37 6.25 6.62
C GLN A 132 12.65 6.49 5.30
N LYS A 133 12.27 7.73 5.00
CA LYS A 133 11.65 8.14 3.75
C LYS A 133 12.57 7.86 2.57
N THR A 134 13.82 8.33 2.65
CA THR A 134 14.84 8.10 1.64
C THR A 134 15.13 6.61 1.43
N ARG A 135 15.16 5.81 2.49
CA ARG A 135 15.32 4.35 2.38
C ARG A 135 14.20 3.69 1.58
N TYR A 136 12.94 4.10 1.78
CA TYR A 136 11.82 3.58 1.01
C TYR A 136 11.92 3.99 -0.46
N LEU A 137 12.33 5.22 -0.76
CA LEU A 137 12.53 5.69 -2.13
C LEU A 137 13.67 4.94 -2.84
N LEU A 138 14.78 4.68 -2.15
CA LEU A 138 15.88 3.87 -2.68
C LEU A 138 15.45 2.42 -2.92
N SER A 139 14.67 1.84 -2.02
CA SER A 139 14.14 0.49 -2.19
C SER A 139 13.10 0.40 -3.32
N LEU A 140 12.26 1.43 -3.47
CA LEU A 140 11.36 1.62 -4.60
C LEU A 140 12.14 1.63 -5.92
N ALA A 141 13.14 2.51 -6.03
CA ALA A 141 13.96 2.63 -7.23
C ALA A 141 14.70 1.32 -7.57
N ASN A 142 15.26 0.63 -6.57
CA ASN A 142 15.88 -0.67 -6.76
C ASN A 142 14.87 -1.75 -7.19
N GLY A 143 13.65 -1.71 -6.68
CA GLY A 143 12.56 -2.59 -7.10
C GLY A 143 12.20 -2.39 -8.57
N VAL A 144 12.07 -1.13 -9.01
CA VAL A 144 11.79 -0.78 -10.41
C VAL A 144 12.94 -1.19 -11.31
N GLY A 145 14.19 -0.84 -10.96
CA GLY A 145 15.37 -1.21 -11.73
C GLY A 145 15.56 -2.72 -11.89
N GLY A 146 15.08 -3.51 -10.95
CA GLY A 146 15.10 -4.99 -11.00
C GLY A 146 13.84 -5.63 -11.56
N GLY A 147 12.88 -4.87 -12.11
CA GLY A 147 11.61 -5.39 -12.64
C GLY A 147 10.68 -5.99 -11.55
N ARG A 148 10.94 -5.68 -10.27
CA ARG A 148 10.17 -6.22 -9.13
C ARG A 148 9.04 -5.28 -8.73
N TYR A 149 8.09 -5.06 -9.64
CA TYR A 149 7.05 -4.03 -9.47
C TYR A 149 6.14 -4.28 -8.26
N ARG A 150 5.86 -5.53 -7.90
CA ARG A 150 5.10 -5.86 -6.67
C ARG A 150 5.83 -5.43 -5.40
N GLN A 151 7.15 -5.61 -5.35
CA GLN A 151 7.97 -5.10 -4.24
C GLN A 151 7.96 -3.57 -4.26
N ALA A 152 8.22 -2.97 -5.42
CA ALA A 152 8.23 -1.52 -5.60
C ALA A 152 6.92 -0.87 -5.14
N THR A 153 5.77 -1.47 -5.44
CA THR A 153 4.45 -1.01 -4.96
C THR A 153 4.39 -0.97 -3.43
N ARG A 154 4.89 -1.99 -2.75
CA ARG A 154 4.93 -2.03 -1.28
C ARG A 154 5.83 -0.92 -0.71
N GLU A 155 6.98 -0.69 -1.33
CA GLU A 155 7.89 0.37 -0.90
C GLU A 155 7.30 1.76 -1.17
N LEU A 156 6.54 1.95 -2.25
CA LEU A 156 5.78 3.17 -2.52
C LEU A 156 4.76 3.44 -1.41
N VAL A 157 3.97 2.44 -1.01
CA VAL A 157 2.98 2.56 0.07
C VAL A 157 3.66 2.95 1.38
N LYS A 158 4.79 2.31 1.73
CA LYS A 158 5.59 2.68 2.91
C LYS A 158 6.16 4.09 2.80
N GLY A 159 6.59 4.48 1.60
CA GLY A 159 7.07 5.83 1.31
C GLY A 159 6.01 6.88 1.60
N TYR A 160 4.78 6.69 1.15
CA TYR A 160 3.65 7.57 1.49
C TYR A 160 3.46 7.67 3.01
N ALA A 161 3.53 6.56 3.68
CA ALA A 161 3.44 6.50 5.12
C ALA A 161 4.56 7.26 5.83
N ALA A 162 5.75 7.29 5.25
CA ALA A 162 6.90 8.05 5.72
C ALA A 162 6.91 9.52 5.26
N GLY A 163 5.82 10.00 4.64
CA GLY A 163 5.66 11.38 4.22
C GLY A 163 6.24 11.71 2.85
N VAL A 164 6.39 10.71 1.96
CA VAL A 164 6.71 10.97 0.55
C VAL A 164 5.53 11.71 -0.09
N THR A 165 5.82 12.81 -0.75
CA THR A 165 4.84 13.63 -1.46
C THR A 165 4.66 13.17 -2.91
N VAL A 166 3.54 13.55 -3.51
CA VAL A 166 3.29 13.30 -4.92
C VAL A 166 4.33 13.99 -5.80
N ALA A 167 4.70 15.24 -5.47
CA ALA A 167 5.72 15.99 -6.22
C ALA A 167 7.09 15.27 -6.24
N GLU A 168 7.49 14.67 -5.13
CA GLU A 168 8.71 13.85 -5.09
C GLU A 168 8.59 12.59 -5.95
N LEU A 169 7.40 11.99 -5.99
CA LEU A 169 7.15 10.83 -6.84
C LEU A 169 7.12 11.19 -8.33
N ASP A 170 6.58 12.37 -8.70
CA ASP A 170 6.60 12.88 -10.08
C ASP A 170 8.05 12.94 -10.61
N GLU A 171 8.97 13.48 -9.79
CA GLU A 171 10.38 13.52 -10.14
C GLU A 171 10.99 12.11 -10.23
N ILE A 172 10.70 11.24 -9.27
CA ILE A 172 11.21 9.87 -9.23
C ILE A 172 10.71 9.05 -10.42
N PHE A 173 9.44 9.13 -10.77
CA PHE A 173 8.90 8.44 -11.94
C PHE A 173 9.48 9.00 -13.25
N SER A 174 9.75 10.30 -13.32
CA SER A 174 10.47 10.90 -14.45
C SER A 174 11.89 10.33 -14.58
N MET A 175 12.58 10.10 -13.45
CA MET A 175 13.87 9.40 -13.44
C MET A 175 13.74 7.93 -13.88
N PHE A 176 12.65 7.25 -13.56
CA PHE A 176 12.41 5.90 -14.06
C PHE A 176 12.24 5.87 -15.58
N VAL A 177 11.53 6.84 -16.16
CA VAL A 177 11.42 6.98 -17.62
C VAL A 177 12.81 7.18 -18.25
N TRP A 178 13.64 8.02 -17.64
CA TRP A 178 15.01 8.25 -18.11
C TRP A 178 15.88 6.99 -18.02
N ASN A 179 15.90 6.35 -16.86
CA ASN A 179 16.81 5.24 -16.58
C ASN A 179 16.40 3.92 -17.26
N GLN A 180 15.10 3.66 -17.38
CA GLN A 180 14.58 2.42 -17.96
C GLN A 180 14.20 2.55 -19.44
N GLY A 181 14.11 3.79 -19.93
CA GLY A 181 13.65 4.11 -21.27
C GLY A 181 12.13 4.16 -21.41
N VAL A 182 11.65 5.01 -22.30
CA VAL A 182 10.21 5.22 -22.56
C VAL A 182 9.50 3.91 -22.95
N GLY A 183 10.13 3.06 -23.73
CA GLY A 183 9.57 1.77 -24.16
C GLY A 183 9.29 0.86 -22.97
N THR A 184 10.28 0.65 -22.09
CA THR A 184 10.12 -0.16 -20.88
C THR A 184 9.10 0.46 -19.93
N PHE A 185 9.11 1.78 -19.79
CA PHE A 185 8.11 2.47 -18.96
C PHE A 185 6.69 2.19 -19.46
N ALA A 186 6.45 2.35 -20.76
CA ALA A 186 5.13 2.17 -21.37
C ALA A 186 4.64 0.70 -21.34
N SER A 187 5.55 -0.27 -21.53
CA SER A 187 5.19 -1.70 -21.60
C SER A 187 5.12 -2.41 -20.25
N GLU A 188 5.96 -2.00 -19.30
CA GLU A 188 6.15 -2.73 -18.05
C GLU A 188 5.73 -1.93 -16.80
N ILE A 189 6.21 -0.70 -16.67
CA ILE A 189 5.96 0.12 -15.47
C ILE A 189 4.54 0.67 -15.50
N GLY A 190 4.12 1.27 -16.61
CA GLY A 190 2.80 1.89 -16.76
C GLY A 190 1.64 0.92 -16.51
N PRO A 191 1.63 -0.30 -17.09
CA PRO A 191 0.58 -1.29 -16.83
C PRO A 191 0.68 -1.96 -15.46
N SER A 192 1.76 -1.74 -14.71
CA SER A 192 2.01 -2.43 -13.44
C SER A 192 1.15 -1.89 -12.29
N PRO A 193 0.93 -2.70 -11.22
CA PRO A 193 0.28 -2.25 -10.00
C PRO A 193 0.98 -1.05 -9.35
N LEU A 194 2.28 -0.87 -9.60
CA LEU A 194 3.07 0.26 -9.11
C LEU A 194 2.53 1.59 -9.64
N PHE A 195 2.30 1.67 -10.95
CA PHE A 195 1.79 2.88 -11.58
C PHE A 195 0.33 3.16 -11.15
N GLY A 196 -0.48 2.12 -10.99
CA GLY A 196 -1.82 2.23 -10.41
C GLY A 196 -1.81 2.80 -8.98
N ALA A 197 -0.81 2.48 -8.18
CA ALA A 197 -0.64 3.03 -6.83
C ALA A 197 -0.17 4.50 -6.83
N TYR A 198 0.45 4.95 -7.91
CA TYR A 198 0.91 6.33 -8.09
C TYR A 198 -0.15 7.25 -8.71
N ILE A 199 -0.97 6.74 -9.61
CA ILE A 199 -1.99 7.47 -10.41
C ILE A 199 -3.03 8.31 -9.61
N PRO A 200 -3.26 8.21 -8.29
CA PRO A 200 -4.14 9.17 -7.63
C PRO A 200 -3.82 10.64 -7.88
N SER A 201 -2.64 10.94 -8.42
CA SER A 201 -2.23 12.30 -8.73
C SER A 201 -2.56 12.77 -10.15
N LEU A 202 -2.72 11.86 -11.12
CA LEU A 202 -2.96 12.23 -12.51
C LEU A 202 -4.42 12.56 -12.83
N THR A 203 -5.38 12.15 -12.02
CA THR A 203 -6.78 12.50 -12.17
C THR A 203 -7.10 13.98 -11.87
N SER A 204 -6.14 14.75 -11.37
CA SER A 204 -6.26 16.20 -11.20
C SER A 204 -5.84 17.01 -12.44
N LEU A 205 -5.34 16.36 -13.50
CA LEU A 205 -4.81 17.00 -14.71
C LEU A 205 -5.64 16.74 -15.97
N LEU A 206 -6.75 16.02 -15.85
CA LEU A 206 -7.78 15.83 -16.88
C LEU A 206 -9.12 16.39 -16.38
#